data_1c7fa1caea9daec1524bf3c097b32fb3
#
_entry.id   1c7fa1caea9daec1524bf3c097b32fb3
#
_cell.length_a   1.000
_cell.length_b   1.000
_cell.length_c   1.000
_cell.angle_alpha   90.00
_cell.angle_beta   90.00
_cell.angle_gamma   90.00
#
_symmetry.space_group_name_H-M   'P 1'
#
loop_
_entity.id
_entity.type
_entity.pdbx_description
1 polymer ?
#
loop_
_entity_poly.entity_id
_entity_poly.type
_entity_poly.pdbx_seq_one_letter_code
_entity_poly.pdbx_strand_id
1 'polypeptide(L)'
;MKIKFIFAVLTAALSLAACSAASTPAPTPTPDPFILQGQAVFNARCATCHALVPDTIIIGPSLHGLATRAETRVAGQSAEEYITLSILRPGDYVVEGFNNVMITNLAKELTSEELNALVAFLLTLK
;
A
#
# COMPACT_ATOMS: atom_id res chain seq x y z
N MET A 1 62.57 -6.83 -40.64
CA MET A 1 62.08 -6.18 -39.38
C MET A 1 60.76 -5.44 -39.58
N LYS A 2 59.93 -5.84 -40.57
CA LYS A 2 58.59 -5.22 -40.86
C LYS A 2 57.37 -6.14 -40.66
N ILE A 3 57.59 -7.41 -40.40
CA ILE A 3 56.48 -8.38 -40.26
C ILE A 3 56.00 -8.52 -38.81
N LYS A 4 56.83 -8.19 -37.82
CA LYS A 4 56.46 -8.30 -36.38
C LYS A 4 55.51 -7.19 -35.91
N PHE A 5 55.42 -6.07 -36.61
CA PHE A 5 54.52 -4.97 -36.25
C PHE A 5 53.08 -5.18 -36.70
N ILE A 6 52.84 -6.01 -37.73
CA ILE A 6 51.46 -6.23 -38.24
C ILE A 6 50.66 -7.15 -37.35
N PHE A 7 51.31 -8.09 -36.66
CA PHE A 7 50.60 -9.02 -35.73
C PHE A 7 50.19 -8.36 -34.40
N ALA A 8 50.88 -7.30 -33.98
CA ALA A 8 50.56 -6.61 -32.73
C ALA A 8 49.34 -5.68 -32.83
N VAL A 9 48.97 -5.23 -34.04
CA VAL A 9 47.84 -4.32 -34.27
C VAL A 9 46.53 -5.10 -34.43
N LEU A 10 46.57 -6.37 -34.84
CA LEU A 10 45.38 -7.17 -35.10
C LEU A 10 44.76 -7.78 -33.83
N THR A 11 45.53 -7.87 -32.75
CA THR A 11 45.03 -8.44 -31.46
C THR A 11 44.38 -7.43 -30.53
N ALA A 12 44.50 -6.11 -30.79
CA ALA A 12 43.92 -5.06 -29.96
C ALA A 12 42.47 -4.68 -30.34
N ALA A 13 41.97 -5.15 -31.49
CA ALA A 13 40.64 -4.77 -32.00
C ALA A 13 39.51 -5.70 -31.63
N LEU A 14 39.76 -6.79 -30.84
CA LEU A 14 38.75 -7.82 -30.59
C LEU A 14 38.18 -7.81 -29.17
N SER A 15 38.45 -6.77 -28.38
CA SER A 15 38.11 -6.76 -26.94
C SER A 15 36.95 -5.82 -26.53
N LEU A 16 36.24 -5.19 -27.46
CA LEU A 16 35.17 -4.21 -27.13
C LEU A 16 33.75 -4.64 -27.51
N ALA A 17 33.50 -5.91 -27.65
CA ALA A 17 32.15 -6.42 -27.91
C ALA A 17 31.61 -7.29 -26.71
N ALA A 18 31.61 -6.71 -25.50
CA ALA A 18 31.01 -7.37 -24.36
C ALA A 18 30.19 -6.37 -23.55
N CYS A 19 28.94 -6.75 -23.30
CA CYS A 19 28.01 -6.19 -22.31
C CYS A 19 27.17 -4.98 -22.73
N SER A 20 26.27 -5.17 -23.67
CA SER A 20 24.94 -4.55 -23.56
C SER A 20 23.92 -5.64 -23.22
N ALA A 21 23.98 -6.14 -21.99
CA ALA A 21 22.82 -6.84 -21.42
C ALA A 21 21.74 -5.80 -21.18
N ALA A 22 20.83 -5.64 -22.11
CA ALA A 22 19.63 -4.86 -21.92
C ALA A 22 18.88 -5.46 -20.73
N SER A 23 18.91 -4.79 -19.58
CA SER A 23 18.09 -5.13 -18.43
C SER A 23 16.65 -4.96 -18.86
N THR A 24 15.96 -6.06 -19.15
CA THR A 24 14.50 -6.05 -19.34
C THR A 24 13.90 -5.53 -18.05
N PRO A 25 13.16 -4.41 -18.03
CA PRO A 25 12.50 -3.93 -16.82
C PRO A 25 11.58 -5.03 -16.33
N ALA A 26 11.68 -5.36 -15.04
CA ALA A 26 10.77 -6.30 -14.40
C ALA A 26 9.32 -5.80 -14.59
N PRO A 27 8.35 -6.66 -14.90
CA PRO A 27 6.97 -6.26 -15.05
C PRO A 27 6.51 -5.59 -13.74
N THR A 28 5.98 -4.38 -13.86
CA THR A 28 5.35 -3.70 -12.72
C THR A 28 4.18 -4.57 -12.25
N PRO A 29 4.11 -4.96 -10.98
CA PRO A 29 3.01 -5.78 -10.48
C PRO A 29 1.68 -5.07 -10.76
N THR A 30 0.77 -5.76 -11.43
CA THR A 30 -0.61 -5.27 -11.62
C THR A 30 -1.27 -5.21 -10.24
N PRO A 31 -1.88 -4.08 -9.85
CA PRO A 31 -2.60 -4.00 -8.59
C PRO A 31 -3.70 -5.07 -8.51
N ASP A 32 -3.87 -5.67 -7.34
CA ASP A 32 -4.94 -6.63 -7.08
C ASP A 32 -6.30 -5.94 -7.28
N PRO A 33 -7.19 -6.45 -8.15
CA PRO A 33 -8.51 -5.86 -8.38
C PRO A 33 -9.35 -5.74 -7.09
N PHE A 34 -9.20 -6.65 -6.15
CA PHE A 34 -9.89 -6.61 -4.86
C PHE A 34 -9.41 -5.45 -3.98
N ILE A 35 -8.11 -5.19 -3.97
CA ILE A 35 -7.53 -4.02 -3.29
C ILE A 35 -7.99 -2.72 -3.95
N LEU A 36 -8.07 -2.67 -5.28
CA LEU A 36 -8.58 -1.49 -6.00
C LEU A 36 -10.06 -1.23 -5.69
N GLN A 37 -10.88 -2.27 -5.56
CA GLN A 37 -12.26 -2.15 -5.10
C GLN A 37 -12.33 -1.55 -3.70
N GLY A 38 -11.51 -2.05 -2.75
CA GLY A 38 -11.42 -1.50 -1.40
C GLY A 38 -10.99 -0.04 -1.37
N GLN A 39 -10.03 0.34 -2.22
CA GLN A 39 -9.63 1.73 -2.38
C GLN A 39 -10.76 2.61 -2.92
N ALA A 40 -11.56 2.11 -3.85
CA ALA A 40 -12.73 2.83 -4.36
C ALA A 40 -13.78 3.06 -3.27
N VAL A 41 -14.05 2.05 -2.42
CA VAL A 41 -14.93 2.17 -1.25
C VAL A 41 -14.38 3.21 -0.28
N PHE A 42 -13.07 3.17 0.04
CA PHE A 42 -12.41 4.17 0.88
C PHE A 42 -12.63 5.59 0.35
N ASN A 43 -12.37 5.82 -0.93
CA ASN A 43 -12.51 7.14 -1.56
C ASN A 43 -13.95 7.66 -1.49
N ALA A 44 -14.93 6.77 -1.64
CA ALA A 44 -16.34 7.14 -1.64
C ALA A 44 -16.92 7.38 -0.24
N ARG A 45 -16.40 6.70 0.80
CA ARG A 45 -17.04 6.63 2.12
C ARG A 45 -16.19 7.16 3.27
N CYS A 46 -14.86 7.12 3.14
CA CYS A 46 -13.93 7.36 4.25
C CYS A 46 -13.07 8.62 4.06
N ALA A 47 -12.70 8.93 2.81
CA ALA A 47 -11.74 9.99 2.49
C ALA A 47 -12.19 11.40 2.90
N THR A 48 -13.48 11.63 3.10
CA THR A 48 -14.01 12.90 3.62
C THR A 48 -13.52 13.19 5.05
N CYS A 49 -13.29 12.13 5.84
CA CYS A 49 -12.93 12.24 7.25
C CYS A 49 -11.50 11.75 7.54
N HIS A 50 -10.94 10.89 6.70
CA HIS A 50 -9.64 10.27 6.93
C HIS A 50 -8.66 10.52 5.78
N ALA A 51 -7.47 11.04 6.11
CA ALA A 51 -6.36 11.16 5.17
C ALA A 51 -5.53 9.86 5.10
N LEU A 52 -4.85 9.64 3.97
CA LEU A 52 -3.82 8.60 3.80
C LEU A 52 -2.39 9.16 3.90
N VAL A 53 -2.26 10.46 4.14
CA VAL A 53 -0.98 11.16 4.27
C VAL A 53 -0.59 11.19 5.76
N PRO A 54 0.71 11.01 6.11
CA PRO A 54 1.17 11.10 7.49
C PRO A 54 0.73 12.39 8.17
N ASP A 55 0.46 12.32 9.46
CA ASP A 55 0.19 13.46 10.34
C ASP A 55 -0.90 14.44 9.87
N THR A 56 -1.74 13.99 8.93
CA THR A 56 -2.83 14.78 8.38
C THR A 56 -4.15 14.41 9.05
N ILE A 57 -4.70 15.33 9.84
CA ILE A 57 -6.00 15.21 10.50
C ILE A 57 -7.02 16.00 9.69
N ILE A 58 -8.15 15.37 9.32
CA ILE A 58 -9.30 16.04 8.71
C ILE A 58 -10.42 16.14 9.76
N ILE A 59 -11.12 15.05 10.02
CA ILE A 59 -12.09 14.90 11.12
C ILE A 59 -11.63 13.75 12.01
N GLY A 60 -11.28 12.61 11.39
CA GLY A 60 -10.69 11.46 12.03
C GLY A 60 -9.16 11.44 11.90
N PRO A 61 -8.51 10.46 12.54
CA PRO A 61 -7.06 10.27 12.42
C PRO A 61 -6.63 9.91 11.00
N SER A 62 -5.38 10.27 10.65
CA SER A 62 -4.74 9.74 9.45
C SER A 62 -4.68 8.22 9.48
N LEU A 63 -5.00 7.58 8.36
CA LEU A 63 -4.89 6.13 8.19
C LEU A 63 -3.53 5.70 7.60
N HIS A 64 -2.60 6.63 7.36
CA HIS A 64 -1.22 6.26 7.03
C HIS A 64 -0.63 5.37 8.13
N GLY A 65 -0.02 4.24 7.77
CA GLY A 65 0.53 3.29 8.74
C GLY A 65 -0.52 2.57 9.61
N LEU A 66 -1.79 2.56 9.21
CA LEU A 66 -2.88 1.97 9.99
C LEU A 66 -2.64 0.50 10.28
N ALA A 67 -2.26 -0.30 9.28
CA ALA A 67 -2.08 -1.74 9.44
C ALA A 67 -1.10 -2.08 10.56
N THR A 68 0.04 -1.39 10.62
CA THR A 68 1.05 -1.58 11.66
C THR A 68 0.54 -1.16 13.04
N ARG A 69 -0.13 -0.01 13.14
CA ARG A 69 -0.67 0.47 14.43
C ARG A 69 -1.83 -0.39 14.94
N ALA A 70 -2.61 -0.96 14.05
CA ALA A 70 -3.76 -1.78 14.39
C ALA A 70 -3.36 -3.09 15.11
N GLU A 71 -2.18 -3.62 14.84
CA GLU A 71 -1.68 -4.86 15.47
C GLU A 71 -1.59 -4.79 17.00
N THR A 72 -1.40 -3.58 17.54
CA THR A 72 -1.20 -3.38 18.99
C THR A 72 -2.21 -2.41 19.61
N ARG A 73 -3.19 -1.95 18.85
CA ARG A 73 -4.11 -0.90 19.29
C ARG A 73 -5.05 -1.37 20.41
N VAL A 74 -5.55 -2.59 20.29
CA VAL A 74 -6.41 -3.23 21.31
C VAL A 74 -5.83 -4.60 21.63
N ALA A 75 -5.56 -4.85 22.90
CA ALA A 75 -5.00 -6.14 23.35
C ALA A 75 -5.93 -7.31 22.95
N GLY A 76 -5.35 -8.33 22.34
CA GLY A 76 -6.06 -9.54 21.92
C GLY A 76 -6.80 -9.43 20.58
N GLN A 77 -6.71 -8.29 19.88
CA GLN A 77 -7.24 -8.15 18.52
C GLN A 77 -6.13 -8.18 17.49
N SER A 78 -6.37 -8.83 16.36
CA SER A 78 -5.54 -8.69 15.17
C SER A 78 -5.79 -7.33 14.50
N ALA A 79 -4.88 -6.90 13.60
CA ALA A 79 -5.08 -5.68 12.81
C ALA A 79 -6.38 -5.73 12.00
N GLU A 80 -6.68 -6.88 11.38
CA GLU A 80 -7.91 -7.08 10.61
C GLU A 80 -9.16 -6.95 11.49
N GLU A 81 -9.14 -7.58 12.66
CA GLU A 81 -10.27 -7.53 13.60
C GLU A 81 -10.48 -6.11 14.12
N TYR A 82 -9.40 -5.42 14.54
CA TYR A 82 -9.48 -4.03 14.97
C TYR A 82 -10.08 -3.12 13.89
N ILE A 83 -9.59 -3.22 12.65
CA ILE A 83 -10.08 -2.41 11.52
C ILE A 83 -11.54 -2.72 11.24
N THR A 84 -11.91 -4.00 11.18
CA THR A 84 -13.29 -4.44 10.94
C THR A 84 -14.23 -3.90 12.03
N LEU A 85 -13.87 -4.05 13.29
CA LEU A 85 -14.68 -3.57 14.41
C LEU A 85 -14.79 -2.06 14.44
N SER A 86 -13.72 -1.34 14.09
CA SER A 86 -13.75 0.12 13.99
C SER A 86 -14.72 0.64 12.92
N ILE A 87 -14.95 -0.12 11.85
CA ILE A 87 -15.95 0.20 10.81
C ILE A 87 -17.35 -0.16 11.27
N LEU A 88 -17.52 -1.36 11.84
CA LEU A 88 -18.83 -1.88 12.22
C LEU A 88 -19.38 -1.23 13.49
N ARG A 89 -18.52 -0.93 14.44
CA ARG A 89 -18.83 -0.42 15.78
C ARG A 89 -17.84 0.66 16.23
N PRO A 90 -17.80 1.81 15.57
CA PRO A 90 -16.78 2.84 15.77
C PRO A 90 -16.72 3.40 17.19
N GLY A 91 -17.77 3.21 17.97
CA GLY A 91 -17.82 3.62 19.37
C GLY A 91 -17.16 2.66 20.36
N ASP A 92 -16.84 1.42 19.96
CA ASP A 92 -16.22 0.44 20.86
C ASP A 92 -14.79 0.84 21.26
N TYR A 93 -14.06 1.48 20.34
CA TYR A 93 -12.75 2.04 20.60
C TYR A 93 -12.59 3.38 19.88
N VAL A 94 -12.40 4.44 20.62
CA VAL A 94 -12.11 5.78 20.08
C VAL A 94 -10.64 6.10 20.30
N VAL A 95 -9.95 6.47 19.22
CA VAL A 95 -8.52 6.85 19.30
C VAL A 95 -8.37 8.06 20.20
N GLU A 96 -7.41 8.02 21.13
CA GLU A 96 -7.13 9.12 22.04
C GLU A 96 -6.92 10.45 21.30
N GLY A 97 -7.51 11.51 21.79
CA GLY A 97 -7.47 12.84 21.17
C GLY A 97 -8.53 13.07 20.09
N PHE A 98 -9.37 12.07 19.77
CA PHE A 98 -10.47 12.22 18.81
C PHE A 98 -11.84 12.09 19.46
N ASN A 99 -12.84 12.71 18.84
CA ASN A 99 -14.24 12.58 19.26
C ASN A 99 -14.88 11.35 18.60
N ASN A 100 -15.88 10.77 19.27
CA ASN A 100 -16.69 9.68 18.72
C ASN A 100 -17.74 10.22 17.73
N VAL A 101 -17.29 10.62 16.53
CA VAL A 101 -18.12 11.20 15.46
C VAL A 101 -18.13 10.37 14.17
N MET A 102 -17.48 9.20 14.18
CA MET A 102 -17.50 8.31 13.03
C MET A 102 -18.91 7.77 12.81
N ILE A 103 -19.31 7.64 11.54
CA ILE A 103 -20.66 7.23 11.14
C ILE A 103 -20.95 5.80 11.62
N THR A 104 -21.99 5.61 12.41
CA THR A 104 -22.35 4.29 13.01
C THR A 104 -23.16 3.38 12.10
N ASN A 105 -23.76 3.91 11.02
CA ASN A 105 -24.56 3.13 10.07
C ASN A 105 -23.81 2.70 8.82
N LEU A 106 -22.51 3.01 8.71
CA LEU A 106 -21.70 2.68 7.54
C LEU A 106 -21.75 1.19 7.19
N ALA A 107 -21.74 0.34 8.22
CA ALA A 107 -21.88 -1.11 8.05
C ALA A 107 -23.18 -1.56 7.36
N LYS A 108 -24.25 -0.77 7.44
CA LYS A 108 -25.53 -1.06 6.76
C LYS A 108 -25.56 -0.62 5.31
N GLU A 109 -24.62 0.23 4.93
CA GLU A 109 -24.50 0.79 3.58
C GLU A 109 -23.50 0.02 2.71
N LEU A 110 -22.70 -0.86 3.32
CA LEU A 110 -21.71 -1.69 2.63
C LEU A 110 -22.23 -3.13 2.48
N THR A 111 -22.02 -3.70 1.31
CA THR A 111 -22.13 -5.15 1.14
C THR A 111 -20.98 -5.85 1.88
N SER A 112 -21.12 -7.14 2.15
CA SER A 112 -20.04 -7.92 2.77
C SER A 112 -18.78 -7.93 1.90
N GLU A 113 -18.94 -7.93 0.57
CA GLU A 113 -17.81 -7.88 -0.36
C GLU A 113 -17.09 -6.53 -0.31
N GLU A 114 -17.82 -5.41 -0.31
CA GLU A 114 -17.25 -4.07 -0.16
C GLU A 114 -16.53 -3.89 1.18
N LEU A 115 -17.10 -4.40 2.28
CA LEU A 115 -16.45 -4.37 3.59
C LEU A 115 -15.14 -5.15 3.57
N ASN A 116 -15.15 -6.37 3.04
CA ASN A 116 -13.95 -7.21 2.97
C ASN A 116 -12.87 -6.57 2.08
N ALA A 117 -13.26 -6.03 0.93
CA ALA A 117 -12.34 -5.31 0.04
C ALA A 117 -11.75 -4.06 0.72
N LEU A 118 -12.59 -3.28 1.42
CA LEU A 118 -12.15 -2.12 2.19
C LEU A 118 -11.14 -2.51 3.27
N VAL A 119 -11.42 -3.54 4.06
CA VAL A 119 -10.50 -4.04 5.10
C VAL A 119 -9.19 -4.50 4.47
N ALA A 120 -9.24 -5.25 3.36
CA ALA A 120 -8.04 -5.68 2.64
C ALA A 120 -7.20 -4.49 2.15
N PHE A 121 -7.84 -3.46 1.59
CA PHE A 121 -7.15 -2.21 1.22
C PHE A 121 -6.51 -1.53 2.43
N LEU A 122 -7.25 -1.37 3.53
CA LEU A 122 -6.75 -0.72 4.75
C LEU A 122 -5.56 -1.46 5.38
N LEU A 123 -5.50 -2.78 5.24
CA LEU A 123 -4.38 -3.61 5.67
C LEU A 123 -3.11 -3.41 4.80
N THR A 124 -3.20 -2.77 3.64
CA THR A 124 -2.03 -2.39 2.84
C THR A 124 -1.35 -1.11 3.34
N LEU A 125 -2.00 -0.32 4.19
CA LEU A 125 -1.52 0.98 4.68
C LEU A 125 -0.50 0.80 5.83
N LYS A 126 0.76 0.61 5.46
CA LYS A 126 1.90 0.41 6.38
C LYS A 126 2.73 1.67 6.53
#